data_e589c1871a161f2fb4c378424161503b
#
_entry.id   e589c1871a161f2fb4c378424161503b
#
_cell.length_a   1.000
_cell.length_b   1.000
_cell.length_c   1.000
_cell.angle_alpha   90.00
_cell.angle_beta   90.00
_cell.angle_gamma   90.00
#
_symmetry.space_group_name_H-M   'P 1'
#
loop_
_entity.id
_entity.type
_entity.pdbx_description
1 polymer ?
#
loop_
_entity_poly.entity_id
_entity_poly.type
_entity_poly.pdbx_seq_one_letter_code
_entity_poly.pdbx_strand_id
1 'polypeptide(L)'
;SQYQRAKTGALFVAATCAGAQAAGVDPAPWRALGEALGEAYQVADDIRDVMGQAEILGKPVGQDAEHGRPSAAADLGLAGALAYFQKLMDAAVNSVPACANRQAMQQLVRLESERLVPQSAYEQIQRHVAVSKHRANA
;
A
#
# COMPACT_ATOMS: atom_id res chain seq x y z
N SER A 1 -12.37 -9.69 -1.71
CA SER A 1 -12.28 -11.06 -1.15
C SER A 1 -10.82 -11.54 -1.16
N GLN A 2 -10.50 -12.53 -0.32
CA GLN A 2 -9.17 -13.15 -0.26
C GLN A 2 -8.71 -13.65 -1.63
N TYR A 3 -9.62 -14.16 -2.44
CA TYR A 3 -9.36 -14.57 -3.83
C TYR A 3 -8.89 -13.41 -4.72
N GLN A 4 -9.53 -12.25 -4.64
CA GLN A 4 -9.12 -11.09 -5.44
C GLN A 4 -7.75 -10.55 -5.02
N ARG A 5 -7.44 -10.54 -3.72
CA ARG A 5 -6.12 -10.18 -3.19
C ARG A 5 -5.03 -11.13 -3.70
N ALA A 6 -5.28 -12.44 -3.63
CA ALA A 6 -4.35 -13.44 -4.15
C ALA A 6 -4.13 -13.28 -5.66
N LYS A 7 -5.19 -13.01 -6.43
CA LYS A 7 -5.12 -12.78 -7.88
C LYS A 7 -4.32 -11.53 -8.22
N THR A 8 -4.54 -10.42 -7.52
CA THR A 8 -3.80 -9.16 -7.74
C THR A 8 -2.33 -9.34 -7.40
N GLY A 9 -2.00 -9.93 -6.24
CA GLY A 9 -0.62 -10.22 -5.85
C GLY A 9 0.11 -11.07 -6.89
N ALA A 10 -0.54 -12.10 -7.43
CA ALA A 10 0.01 -12.96 -8.47
C ALA A 10 0.35 -12.19 -9.76
N LEU A 11 -0.46 -11.18 -10.13
CA LEU A 11 -0.19 -10.33 -11.30
C LEU A 11 1.07 -9.49 -11.13
N PHE A 12 1.28 -8.91 -9.94
CA PHE A 12 2.50 -8.14 -9.65
C PHE A 12 3.75 -9.03 -9.71
N VAL A 13 3.69 -10.24 -9.12
CA VAL A 13 4.79 -11.22 -9.20
C VAL A 13 5.04 -11.62 -10.64
N ALA A 14 4.01 -11.93 -11.40
CA ALA A 14 4.14 -12.31 -12.81
C ALA A 14 4.78 -11.18 -13.63
N ALA A 15 4.38 -9.92 -13.40
CA ALA A 15 4.93 -8.75 -14.11
C ALA A 15 6.41 -8.54 -13.82
N THR A 16 6.83 -8.59 -12.54
CA THR A 16 8.24 -8.41 -12.16
C THR A 16 9.11 -9.54 -12.68
N CYS A 17 8.64 -10.79 -12.59
CA CYS A 17 9.36 -11.96 -13.11
C CYS A 17 9.43 -11.95 -14.65
N ALA A 18 8.36 -11.58 -15.34
CA ALA A 18 8.35 -11.49 -16.80
C ALA A 18 9.28 -10.39 -17.31
N GLY A 19 9.33 -9.24 -16.64
CA GLY A 19 10.27 -8.16 -16.95
C GLY A 19 11.73 -8.60 -16.81
N ALA A 20 12.07 -9.30 -15.73
CA ALA A 20 13.40 -9.86 -15.52
C ALA A 20 13.77 -10.86 -16.60
N GLN A 21 12.85 -11.78 -16.92
CA GLN A 21 13.05 -12.79 -17.96
C GLN A 21 13.24 -12.15 -19.34
N ALA A 22 12.45 -11.12 -19.67
CA ALA A 22 12.58 -10.37 -20.93
C ALA A 22 13.94 -9.63 -21.02
N ALA A 23 14.49 -9.21 -19.88
CA ALA A 23 15.82 -8.61 -19.79
C ALA A 23 16.96 -9.64 -19.78
N GLY A 24 16.67 -10.94 -19.87
CA GLY A 24 17.66 -12.01 -19.88
C GLY A 24 18.33 -12.27 -18.53
N VAL A 25 17.67 -11.89 -17.41
CA VAL A 25 18.18 -12.14 -16.05
C VAL A 25 17.28 -13.13 -15.31
N ASP A 26 17.82 -13.79 -14.27
CA ASP A 26 17.06 -14.72 -13.45
C ASP A 26 15.85 -14.00 -12.80
N PRO A 27 14.63 -14.47 -13.03
CA PRO A 27 13.43 -13.89 -12.46
C PRO A 27 13.26 -14.15 -10.96
N ALA A 28 13.88 -15.18 -10.39
CA ALA A 28 13.66 -15.59 -9.01
C ALA A 28 13.92 -14.48 -7.97
N PRO A 29 15.00 -13.68 -8.05
CA PRO A 29 15.25 -12.57 -7.13
C PRO A 29 14.22 -11.42 -7.22
N TRP A 30 13.49 -11.31 -8.35
CA TRP A 30 12.49 -10.26 -8.58
C TRP A 30 11.11 -10.56 -8.00
N ARG A 31 10.91 -11.78 -7.52
CA ARG A 31 9.65 -12.24 -6.94
C ARG A 31 9.27 -11.42 -5.70
N ALA A 32 10.22 -11.19 -4.81
CA ALA A 32 9.98 -10.43 -3.56
C ALA A 32 9.52 -8.99 -3.83
N LEU A 33 10.03 -8.35 -4.89
CA LEU A 33 9.55 -7.04 -5.33
C LEU A 33 8.07 -7.10 -5.74
N GLY A 34 7.68 -8.08 -6.53
CA GLY A 34 6.30 -8.27 -6.95
C GLY A 34 5.35 -8.54 -5.78
N GLU A 35 5.77 -9.36 -4.83
CA GLU A 35 4.99 -9.67 -3.62
C GLU A 35 4.75 -8.41 -2.76
N ALA A 36 5.81 -7.64 -2.47
CA ALA A 36 5.71 -6.41 -1.69
C ALA A 36 4.86 -5.34 -2.37
N LEU A 37 5.03 -5.13 -3.69
CA LEU A 37 4.24 -4.18 -4.46
C LEU A 37 2.76 -4.59 -4.56
N GLY A 38 2.48 -5.88 -4.75
CA GLY A 38 1.11 -6.39 -4.82
C GLY A 38 0.35 -6.20 -3.51
N GLU A 39 1.00 -6.44 -2.38
CA GLU A 39 0.42 -6.22 -1.07
C GLU A 39 0.27 -4.72 -0.76
N ALA A 40 1.27 -3.90 -1.08
CA ALA A 40 1.19 -2.45 -0.93
C ALA A 40 0.03 -1.85 -1.74
N TYR A 41 -0.18 -2.33 -2.97
CA TYR A 41 -1.31 -1.91 -3.80
C TYR A 41 -2.65 -2.18 -3.14
N GLN A 42 -2.85 -3.37 -2.53
CA GLN A 42 -4.09 -3.71 -1.82
C GLN A 42 -4.30 -2.82 -0.60
N VAL A 43 -3.26 -2.56 0.18
CA VAL A 43 -3.35 -1.66 1.35
C VAL A 43 -3.68 -0.23 0.91
N ALA A 44 -3.07 0.26 -0.18
CA ALA A 44 -3.37 1.57 -0.72
C ALA A 44 -4.82 1.68 -1.21
N ASP A 45 -5.35 0.62 -1.82
CA ASP A 45 -6.74 0.55 -2.25
C ASP A 45 -7.70 0.61 -1.05
N ASP A 46 -7.44 -0.18 -0.01
CA ASP A 46 -8.20 -0.15 1.25
C ASP A 46 -8.17 1.26 1.90
N ILE A 47 -7.02 1.94 1.90
CA ILE A 47 -6.89 3.32 2.42
C ILE A 47 -7.76 4.28 1.62
N ARG A 48 -7.71 4.21 0.29
CA ARG A 48 -8.51 5.08 -0.60
C ARG A 48 -10.01 4.85 -0.42
N ASP A 49 -10.43 3.61 -0.30
CA ASP A 49 -11.84 3.26 -0.08
C ASP A 49 -12.38 3.87 1.21
N VAL A 50 -11.63 3.77 2.31
CA VAL A 50 -12.02 4.35 3.59
C VAL A 50 -12.04 5.89 3.53
N MET A 51 -11.05 6.51 2.89
CA MET A 51 -11.00 7.97 2.73
C MET A 51 -12.14 8.48 1.85
N GLY A 52 -12.43 7.81 0.73
CA GLY A 52 -13.54 8.17 -0.16
C GLY A 52 -14.90 8.05 0.52
N GLN A 53 -15.14 7.03 1.31
CA GLN A 53 -16.37 6.88 2.10
C GLN A 53 -16.52 7.99 3.14
N ALA A 54 -15.45 8.38 3.83
CA ALA A 54 -15.46 9.45 4.82
C ALA A 54 -15.79 10.81 4.19
N GLU A 55 -15.29 11.07 2.98
CA GLU A 55 -15.52 12.30 2.23
C GLU A 55 -16.99 12.41 1.74
N ILE A 56 -17.56 11.30 1.25
CA ILE A 56 -18.95 11.22 0.77
C ILE A 56 -19.95 11.32 1.93
N LEU A 57 -19.66 10.71 3.07
CA LEU A 57 -20.60 10.60 4.20
C LEU A 57 -20.46 11.76 5.19
N GLY A 58 -19.46 12.64 5.05
CA GLY A 58 -19.19 13.72 6.00
C GLY A 58 -18.96 13.23 7.44
N LYS A 59 -18.69 11.95 7.63
CA LYS A 59 -18.49 11.31 8.94
C LYS A 59 -17.01 11.21 9.28
N PRO A 60 -16.65 11.24 10.59
CA PRO A 60 -15.29 10.97 11.01
C PRO A 60 -14.85 9.57 10.54
N VAL A 61 -13.65 9.48 10.01
CA VAL A 61 -13.04 8.21 9.58
C VAL A 61 -12.98 7.26 10.77
N GLY A 62 -13.63 6.10 10.69
CA GLY A 62 -13.54 5.04 11.70
C GLY A 62 -14.84 4.58 12.36
N GLN A 63 -16.02 5.07 11.95
CA GLN A 63 -17.30 4.68 12.60
C GLN A 63 -18.13 3.62 11.85
N ASP A 64 -17.81 3.25 10.61
CA ASP A 64 -18.54 2.21 9.87
C ASP A 64 -17.66 0.98 9.59
N ALA A 65 -17.43 0.18 10.64
CA ALA A 65 -16.90 -1.19 10.54
C ALA A 65 -17.96 -2.22 10.04
N GLU A 66 -19.02 -1.78 9.39
CA GLU A 66 -20.21 -2.62 9.14
C GLU A 66 -20.24 -3.36 7.80
N HIS A 67 -19.18 -3.41 7.05
CA HIS A 67 -19.16 -4.19 5.81
C HIS A 67 -18.11 -5.30 5.81
N GLY A 68 -18.05 -6.12 6.85
CA GLY A 68 -17.54 -7.53 6.88
C GLY A 68 -16.37 -7.92 5.96
N ARG A 69 -15.59 -6.97 5.42
CA ARG A 69 -14.42 -7.23 4.57
C ARG A 69 -13.14 -7.07 5.40
N PRO A 70 -12.32 -8.12 5.51
CA PRO A 70 -11.00 -7.98 6.10
C PRO A 70 -10.20 -6.98 5.26
N SER A 71 -9.85 -5.84 5.85
CA SER A 71 -9.00 -4.83 5.22
C SER A 71 -7.97 -4.34 6.24
N ALA A 72 -6.78 -3.96 5.77
CA ALA A 72 -5.76 -3.41 6.64
C ALA A 72 -6.25 -2.16 7.39
N ALA A 73 -7.10 -1.35 6.75
CA ALA A 73 -7.70 -0.17 7.38
C ALA A 73 -8.73 -0.54 8.46
N ALA A 74 -9.48 -1.64 8.29
CA ALA A 74 -10.41 -2.13 9.32
C ALA A 74 -9.67 -2.75 10.51
N ASP A 75 -8.63 -3.53 10.23
CA ASP A 75 -7.89 -4.27 11.27
C ASP A 75 -6.92 -3.39 12.07
N LEU A 76 -6.23 -2.45 11.40
CA LEU A 76 -5.17 -1.63 11.97
C LEU A 76 -5.58 -0.16 12.22
N GLY A 77 -6.78 0.21 11.77
CA GLY A 77 -7.15 1.61 11.62
C GLY A 77 -6.38 2.32 10.50
N LEU A 78 -6.80 3.52 10.14
CA LEU A 78 -6.23 4.22 8.98
C LEU A 78 -4.75 4.59 9.18
N ALA A 79 -4.35 5.01 10.38
CA ALA A 79 -2.95 5.31 10.70
C ALA A 79 -2.07 4.05 10.68
N GLY A 80 -2.58 2.93 11.19
CA GLY A 80 -1.88 1.64 11.14
C GLY A 80 -1.73 1.10 9.72
N ALA A 81 -2.78 1.21 8.90
CA ALA A 81 -2.73 0.85 7.49
C ALA A 81 -1.70 1.68 6.72
N LEU A 82 -1.61 2.98 7.01
CA LEU A 82 -0.63 3.87 6.42
C LEU A 82 0.82 3.49 6.78
N ALA A 83 1.06 3.20 8.06
CA ALA A 83 2.37 2.73 8.51
C ALA A 83 2.75 1.38 7.89
N TYR A 84 1.77 0.49 7.74
CA TYR A 84 1.97 -0.79 7.07
C TYR A 84 2.27 -0.62 5.58
N PHE A 85 1.56 0.26 4.89
CA PHE A 85 1.85 0.62 3.50
C PHE A 85 3.29 1.11 3.33
N GLN A 86 3.76 2.02 4.18
CA GLN A 86 5.15 2.51 4.15
C GLN A 86 6.15 1.38 4.32
N LYS A 87 5.93 0.50 5.30
CA LYS A 87 6.79 -0.67 5.53
C LYS A 87 6.88 -1.57 4.29
N LEU A 88 5.76 -1.80 3.60
CA LEU A 88 5.73 -2.59 2.37
C LEU A 88 6.49 -1.90 1.23
N MET A 89 6.36 -0.58 1.09
CA MET A 89 7.10 0.16 0.06
C MET A 89 8.60 0.20 0.34
N ASP A 90 9.02 0.31 1.60
CA ASP A 90 10.43 0.18 1.98
C ASP A 90 10.96 -1.23 1.70
N ALA A 91 10.18 -2.26 2.00
CA ALA A 91 10.52 -3.63 1.66
C ALA A 91 10.65 -3.82 0.13
N ALA A 92 9.75 -3.23 -0.66
CA ALA A 92 9.82 -3.26 -2.12
C ALA A 92 11.12 -2.60 -2.64
N VAL A 93 11.44 -1.39 -2.15
CA VAL A 93 12.69 -0.69 -2.51
C VAL A 93 13.93 -1.53 -2.18
N ASN A 94 13.95 -2.14 -0.98
CA ASN A 94 15.09 -2.93 -0.52
C ASN A 94 15.22 -4.26 -1.26
N SER A 95 14.12 -4.82 -1.74
CA SER A 95 14.07 -6.09 -2.47
C SER A 95 14.54 -5.99 -3.93
N VAL A 96 14.75 -4.78 -4.48
CA VAL A 96 15.28 -4.61 -5.83
C VAL A 96 16.65 -5.29 -5.91
N PRO A 97 16.82 -6.31 -6.76
CA PRO A 97 18.07 -7.05 -6.86
C PRO A 97 19.24 -6.18 -7.34
N ALA A 98 20.45 -6.65 -7.08
CA ALA A 98 21.65 -6.02 -7.62
C ALA A 98 21.63 -6.07 -9.16
N CYS A 99 21.62 -4.92 -9.79
CA CYS A 99 21.64 -4.77 -11.25
C CYS A 99 22.25 -3.41 -11.61
N ALA A 100 22.61 -3.23 -12.88
CA ALA A 100 23.23 -1.98 -13.36
C ALA A 100 22.41 -0.73 -13.05
N ASN A 101 21.08 -0.82 -13.12
CA ASN A 101 20.16 0.29 -12.92
C ASN A 101 19.39 0.20 -11.59
N ARG A 102 19.95 -0.44 -10.57
CA ARG A 102 19.29 -0.65 -9.28
C ARG A 102 18.73 0.63 -8.68
N GLN A 103 19.51 1.71 -8.66
CA GLN A 103 19.08 3.00 -8.12
C GLN A 103 17.89 3.58 -8.88
N ALA A 104 17.91 3.50 -10.22
CA ALA A 104 16.78 3.97 -11.04
C ALA A 104 15.51 3.15 -10.77
N MET A 105 15.63 1.83 -10.63
CA MET A 105 14.50 0.97 -10.26
C MET A 105 13.96 1.29 -8.86
N GLN A 106 14.83 1.50 -7.87
CA GLN A 106 14.43 1.91 -6.54
C GLN A 106 13.71 3.26 -6.55
N GLN A 107 14.15 4.20 -7.39
CA GLN A 107 13.50 5.49 -7.57
C GLN A 107 12.10 5.34 -8.18
N LEU A 108 11.93 4.49 -9.19
CA LEU A 108 10.61 4.19 -9.76
C LEU A 108 9.66 3.62 -8.71
N VAL A 109 10.12 2.71 -7.85
CA VAL A 109 9.32 2.16 -6.75
C VAL A 109 8.89 3.26 -5.77
N ARG A 110 9.79 4.21 -5.44
CA ARG A 110 9.45 5.37 -4.58
C ARG A 110 8.41 6.29 -5.22
N LEU A 111 8.54 6.58 -6.52
CA LEU A 111 7.55 7.37 -7.25
C LEU A 111 6.18 6.69 -7.28
N GLU A 112 6.15 5.37 -7.42
CA GLU A 112 4.91 4.60 -7.38
C GLU A 112 4.27 4.66 -5.98
N SER A 113 5.06 4.65 -4.91
CA SER A 113 4.56 4.86 -3.55
C SER A 113 3.78 6.16 -3.41
N GLU A 114 4.33 7.26 -3.93
CA GLU A 114 3.69 8.57 -3.88
C GLU A 114 2.44 8.66 -4.76
N ARG A 115 2.43 7.94 -5.89
CA ARG A 115 1.25 7.82 -6.74
C ARG A 115 0.12 7.03 -6.07
N LEU A 116 0.44 5.96 -5.37
CA LEU A 116 -0.53 5.10 -4.69
C LEU A 116 -1.17 5.79 -3.47
N VAL A 117 -0.34 6.42 -2.63
CA VAL A 117 -0.78 7.18 -1.45
C VAL A 117 -0.05 8.52 -1.43
N PRO A 118 -0.67 9.60 -1.96
CA PRO A 118 -0.06 10.93 -2.02
C PRO A 118 0.23 11.51 -0.62
N GLN A 119 1.22 12.39 -0.54
CA GLN A 119 1.59 13.10 0.70
C GLN A 119 0.40 13.82 1.34
N SER A 120 -0.50 14.38 0.53
CA SER A 120 -1.73 15.01 1.01
C SER A 120 -2.64 14.07 1.80
N ALA A 121 -2.68 12.77 1.43
CA ALA A 121 -3.42 11.76 2.18
C ALA A 121 -2.81 11.51 3.55
N TYR A 122 -1.48 11.47 3.66
CA TYR A 122 -0.77 11.37 4.95
C TYR A 122 -1.13 12.51 5.88
N GLU A 123 -1.06 13.74 5.42
CA GLU A 123 -1.39 14.93 6.21
C GLU A 123 -2.85 14.94 6.66
N GLN A 124 -3.76 14.52 5.79
CA GLN A 124 -5.18 14.42 6.10
C GLN A 124 -5.46 13.37 7.19
N ILE A 125 -4.84 12.20 7.09
CA ILE A 125 -4.95 11.12 8.07
C ILE A 125 -4.38 11.54 9.42
N GLN A 126 -3.20 12.16 9.45
CA GLN A 126 -2.57 12.63 10.67
C GLN A 126 -3.43 13.68 11.38
N ARG A 127 -4.03 14.61 10.66
CA ARG A 127 -4.97 15.60 11.23
C ARG A 127 -6.18 14.93 11.86
N HIS A 128 -6.77 13.94 11.23
CA HIS A 128 -7.92 13.19 11.77
C HIS A 128 -7.57 12.44 13.06
N VAL A 129 -6.43 11.79 13.10
CA VAL A 129 -5.94 11.06 14.30
C VAL A 129 -5.69 12.01 15.47
N ALA A 130 -5.12 13.19 15.21
CA ALA A 130 -4.87 14.21 16.25
C ALA A 130 -6.18 14.74 16.86
N VAL A 131 -7.18 15.02 16.02
CA VAL A 131 -8.51 15.50 16.48
C VAL A 131 -9.24 14.42 17.29
N SER A 132 -9.18 13.17 16.87
CA SER A 132 -9.83 12.06 17.59
C SER A 132 -9.22 11.83 18.98
N LYS A 133 -7.88 11.92 19.11
CA LYS A 133 -7.19 11.83 20.41
C LYS A 133 -7.55 12.98 21.36
N HIS A 134 -7.74 14.18 20.82
CA HIS A 134 -8.11 15.35 21.66
C HIS A 134 -9.53 15.23 22.22
N ARG A 135 -10.47 14.66 21.45
CA ARG A 135 -11.84 14.39 21.89
C ARG A 135 -11.96 13.25 22.89
N ALA A 136 -11.08 12.25 22.83
CA ALA A 136 -11.07 11.13 23.77
C ALA A 136 -10.49 11.49 25.14
N ASN A 137 -9.70 12.55 25.21
CA ASN A 137 -9.06 13.03 26.46
C ASN A 137 -9.77 14.26 27.07
N ALA A 138 -10.85 14.72 26.48
CA ALA A 138 -11.70 15.80 27.00
C ALA A 138 -13.00 15.26 27.60
#